data_d151e6876d80ee763bb5273b5ed04094
#
_entry.id   d151e6876d80ee763bb5273b5ed04094
#
_cell.length_a   1.000
_cell.length_b   1.000
_cell.length_c   1.000
_cell.angle_alpha   90.00
_cell.angle_beta   90.00
_cell.angle_gamma   90.00
#
_symmetry.space_group_name_H-M   'P 1'
#
loop_
_entity.id
_entity.type
_entity.pdbx_description
1 polymer ?
#
loop_
_entity_poly.entity_id
_entity_poly.type
_entity_poly.pdbx_seq_one_letter_code
_entity_poly.pdbx_strand_id
1 'polypeptide(L)'
;YEPGSTFKIITAATGLEEGIVTTDNRGDFYCAGSEQVSSVTMNCWRYNNPHGSESLRDALANSCNPAFIQLGRKIGAKTLYKYYRAFGLFNKTNPYFYGESNSVFFPENNINEFNVATMSFGQRFTITPIQLITAVSSIANEGVLMQPRIVKEIKNTDTNSVTTVEPKEIRQVVSKETADKLMDMLEYVVAEGTGKYARVQGYSVGGKTGTSEPLSGSEDEGYVASFIGLAPTVNAQVVVLVTIYNPKGDSYQGSQVAGPVVSQILSEVLPYLGIPSNNEIASSSTNSTYTTTTLPDVTGKTIAEARQILKDAGFSNVPVVSFNMAGPGKKSGFKIK
;
A
#
# COMPACT_ATOMS: atom_id res chain seq x y z
N TYR A 1 -14.64 -12.33 1.52
CA TYR A 1 -13.40 -13.03 1.85
C TYR A 1 -12.60 -12.25 2.88
N GLU A 2 -11.68 -12.89 3.57
CA GLU A 2 -10.70 -12.22 4.42
C GLU A 2 -9.62 -11.56 3.56
N PRO A 3 -9.40 -10.23 3.65
CA PRO A 3 -8.44 -9.54 2.78
C PRO A 3 -6.97 -9.89 3.10
N GLY A 4 -6.71 -10.44 4.28
CA GLY A 4 -5.36 -10.73 4.73
C GLY A 4 -4.45 -9.49 4.70
N SER A 5 -3.18 -9.69 4.42
CA SER A 5 -2.16 -8.63 4.48
C SER A 5 -2.35 -7.48 3.48
N THR A 6 -3.26 -7.56 2.50
CA THR A 6 -3.61 -6.40 1.67
C THR A 6 -4.31 -5.31 2.51
N PHE A 7 -4.99 -5.70 3.59
CA PHE A 7 -5.65 -4.78 4.51
C PHE A 7 -4.68 -3.93 5.35
N LYS A 8 -3.42 -4.34 5.45
CA LYS A 8 -2.38 -3.57 6.14
C LYS A 8 -2.20 -2.15 5.55
N ILE A 9 -2.59 -1.94 4.30
CA ILE A 9 -2.65 -0.61 3.68
C ILE A 9 -3.59 0.31 4.48
N ILE A 10 -4.77 -0.16 4.82
CA ILE A 10 -5.78 0.61 5.58
C ILE A 10 -5.30 0.89 7.02
N THR A 11 -4.70 -0.10 7.65
CA THR A 11 -4.14 0.05 9.02
C THR A 11 -2.96 1.01 9.04
N ALA A 12 -2.06 0.93 8.04
CA ALA A 12 -0.94 1.86 7.89
C ALA A 12 -1.42 3.30 7.63
N ALA A 13 -2.41 3.47 6.73
CA ALA A 13 -3.05 4.76 6.46
C ALA A 13 -3.62 5.38 7.74
N THR A 14 -4.32 4.57 8.55
CA THR A 14 -4.89 5.01 9.83
C THR A 14 -3.81 5.46 10.81
N GLY A 15 -2.74 4.70 10.96
CA GLY A 15 -1.63 5.03 11.86
C GLY A 15 -0.87 6.29 11.48
N LEU A 16 -0.67 6.52 10.17
CA LEU A 16 -0.05 7.73 9.63
C LEU A 16 -0.94 8.95 9.80
N GLU A 17 -2.23 8.85 9.46
CA GLU A 17 -3.17 9.97 9.51
C GLU A 17 -3.42 10.47 10.93
N GLU A 18 -3.47 9.56 11.90
CA GLU A 18 -3.60 9.90 13.32
C GLU A 18 -2.26 10.31 13.97
N GLY A 19 -1.15 10.35 13.20
CA GLY A 19 0.18 10.73 13.71
C GLY A 19 0.75 9.79 14.76
N ILE A 20 0.27 8.54 14.81
CA ILE A 20 0.68 7.53 15.80
C ILE A 20 2.08 6.99 15.47
N VAL A 21 2.41 6.94 14.18
CA VAL A 21 3.68 6.45 13.66
C VAL A 21 4.15 7.32 12.50
N THR A 22 5.44 7.23 12.19
CA THR A 22 6.04 7.83 11.00
C THR A 22 6.49 6.74 10.02
N THR A 23 6.89 7.12 8.82
CA THR A 23 7.25 6.16 7.76
C THR A 23 8.53 5.38 8.09
N ASP A 24 9.57 6.04 8.62
CA ASP A 24 10.95 5.53 8.62
C ASP A 24 11.59 5.39 10.01
N ASN A 25 10.83 5.55 11.10
CA ASN A 25 11.33 5.36 12.45
C ASN A 25 11.44 3.86 12.81
N ARG A 26 12.65 3.33 12.79
CA ARG A 26 12.92 1.91 13.12
C ARG A 26 12.70 1.54 14.59
N GLY A 27 12.42 2.50 15.45
CA GLY A 27 12.06 2.28 16.84
C GLY A 27 10.55 2.01 17.05
N ASP A 28 9.74 2.13 16.02
CA ASP A 28 8.28 2.02 16.16
C ASP A 28 7.80 0.61 16.44
N PHE A 29 8.47 -0.41 15.88
CA PHE A 29 8.10 -1.81 16.01
C PHE A 29 9.29 -2.72 16.26
N TYR A 30 9.02 -3.86 16.92
CA TYR A 30 9.98 -4.92 17.09
C TYR A 30 9.34 -6.28 16.83
N CYS A 31 9.90 -7.04 15.89
CA CYS A 31 9.47 -8.38 15.56
C CYS A 31 10.44 -9.41 16.13
N ALA A 32 10.03 -10.10 17.21
CA ALA A 32 10.76 -11.22 17.79
C ALA A 32 10.44 -12.57 17.13
N GLY A 33 9.72 -12.56 15.99
CA GLY A 33 9.24 -13.77 15.32
C GLY A 33 7.79 -14.12 15.66
N SER A 34 7.26 -13.61 16.75
CA SER A 34 5.87 -13.75 17.17
C SER A 34 5.44 -12.58 18.03
N GLU A 35 4.15 -12.45 18.26
CA GLU A 35 3.54 -11.48 19.16
C GLU A 35 2.51 -12.19 20.05
N GLN A 36 2.58 -11.95 21.35
CA GLN A 36 1.61 -12.48 22.30
C GLN A 36 0.37 -11.59 22.34
N VAL A 37 -0.80 -12.17 22.08
CA VAL A 37 -2.09 -11.48 22.13
C VAL A 37 -3.02 -12.26 23.04
N SER A 38 -3.26 -11.73 24.24
CA SER A 38 -3.96 -12.46 25.31
C SER A 38 -3.33 -13.85 25.54
N SER A 39 -4.07 -14.92 25.38
CA SER A 39 -3.58 -16.31 25.54
C SER A 39 -3.03 -16.94 24.25
N VAL A 40 -3.00 -16.21 23.12
CA VAL A 40 -2.62 -16.75 21.81
C VAL A 40 -1.31 -16.14 21.35
N THR A 41 -0.39 -16.99 20.88
CA THR A 41 0.85 -16.55 20.20
C THR A 41 0.60 -16.47 18.71
N MET A 42 0.76 -15.28 18.11
CA MET A 42 0.62 -15.05 16.68
C MET A 42 1.98 -14.97 16.01
N ASN A 43 2.27 -15.89 15.11
CA ASN A 43 3.58 -15.99 14.47
C ASN A 43 3.72 -15.00 13.30
N CYS A 44 4.94 -14.48 13.14
CA CYS A 44 5.40 -13.91 11.89
C CYS A 44 5.72 -15.04 10.89
N TRP A 45 5.54 -14.79 9.60
CA TRP A 45 5.96 -15.75 8.58
C TRP A 45 7.49 -16.02 8.62
N ARG A 46 8.27 -15.08 9.18
CA ARG A 46 9.72 -15.22 9.47
C ARG A 46 10.01 -15.60 10.93
N TYR A 47 9.18 -16.40 11.50
CA TYR A 47 9.27 -16.80 12.91
C TYR A 47 10.68 -17.33 13.30
N ASN A 48 11.35 -18.15 12.45
CA ASN A 48 12.70 -18.68 12.71
C ASN A 48 13.84 -17.68 12.41
N ASN A 49 13.57 -16.56 11.74
CA ASN A 49 14.54 -15.51 11.41
C ASN A 49 13.85 -14.14 11.49
N PRO A 50 13.58 -13.65 12.70
CA PRO A 50 12.79 -12.46 12.95
C PRO A 50 13.30 -11.20 12.25
N HIS A 51 12.39 -10.25 11.99
CA HIS A 51 12.77 -8.99 11.34
C HIS A 51 13.53 -8.04 12.29
N GLY A 52 13.39 -8.19 13.62
CA GLY A 52 13.98 -7.28 14.59
C GLY A 52 13.27 -5.92 14.62
N SER A 53 14.03 -4.84 14.74
CA SER A 53 13.49 -3.47 14.72
C SER A 53 13.07 -3.06 13.31
N GLU A 54 11.82 -2.61 13.19
CA GLU A 54 11.21 -2.20 11.92
C GLU A 54 10.60 -0.80 12.04
N SER A 55 10.71 -0.03 10.96
CA SER A 55 9.85 1.12 10.68
C SER A 55 8.52 0.68 10.10
N LEU A 56 7.56 1.60 9.92
CA LEU A 56 6.30 1.27 9.24
C LEU A 56 6.56 0.84 7.78
N ARG A 57 7.50 1.48 7.10
CA ARG A 57 7.95 1.11 5.74
C ARG A 57 8.48 -0.31 5.71
N ASP A 58 9.41 -0.66 6.62
CA ASP A 58 9.98 -2.01 6.71
C ASP A 58 8.87 -3.04 7.00
N ALA A 59 8.00 -2.77 7.99
CA ALA A 59 6.92 -3.66 8.40
C ALA A 59 5.90 -3.92 7.26
N LEU A 60 5.60 -2.89 6.45
CA LEU A 60 4.72 -3.02 5.29
C LEU A 60 5.40 -3.84 4.18
N ALA A 61 6.68 -3.56 3.89
CA ALA A 61 7.48 -4.25 2.89
C ALA A 61 7.69 -5.73 3.23
N ASN A 62 7.98 -6.01 4.48
CA ASN A 62 8.15 -7.37 5.02
C ASN A 62 6.82 -8.08 5.28
N SER A 63 5.71 -7.37 5.23
CA SER A 63 4.39 -7.89 5.62
C SER A 63 4.37 -8.47 7.04
N CYS A 64 5.05 -7.83 7.99
CA CYS A 64 5.27 -8.30 9.35
C CYS A 64 3.98 -8.26 10.17
N ASN A 65 3.44 -9.42 10.60
CA ASN A 65 2.24 -9.47 11.43
C ASN A 65 2.47 -8.88 12.84
N PRO A 66 3.56 -9.22 13.59
CA PRO A 66 3.83 -8.62 14.89
C PRO A 66 3.83 -7.08 14.88
N ALA A 67 4.47 -6.45 13.89
CA ALA A 67 4.49 -5.00 13.77
C ALA A 67 3.07 -4.42 13.57
N PHE A 68 2.23 -5.05 12.75
CA PHE A 68 0.85 -4.60 12.55
C PHE A 68 -0.07 -4.87 13.74
N ILE A 69 0.18 -5.92 14.54
CA ILE A 69 -0.49 -6.14 15.83
C ILE A 69 -0.15 -4.99 16.79
N GLN A 70 1.14 -4.64 16.91
CA GLN A 70 1.60 -3.52 17.74
C GLN A 70 0.98 -2.19 17.26
N LEU A 71 0.92 -1.97 15.94
CA LEU A 71 0.26 -0.79 15.38
C LEU A 71 -1.24 -0.77 15.70
N GLY A 72 -1.95 -1.89 15.53
CA GLY A 72 -3.37 -2.00 15.87
C GLY A 72 -3.66 -1.69 17.34
N ARG A 73 -2.80 -2.15 18.27
CA ARG A 73 -2.88 -1.81 19.70
C ARG A 73 -2.68 -0.31 19.94
N LYS A 74 -1.70 0.32 19.27
CA LYS A 74 -1.46 1.78 19.37
C LYS A 74 -2.65 2.58 18.85
N ILE A 75 -3.27 2.16 17.75
CA ILE A 75 -4.45 2.81 17.14
C ILE A 75 -5.70 2.63 18.01
N GLY A 76 -5.94 1.41 18.47
CA GLY A 76 -7.12 1.03 19.26
C GLY A 76 -8.40 0.83 18.44
N ALA A 77 -9.34 0.08 19.00
CA ALA A 77 -10.57 -0.36 18.35
C ALA A 77 -11.41 0.80 17.79
N LYS A 78 -11.64 1.83 18.62
CA LYS A 78 -12.50 2.98 18.25
C LYS A 78 -11.98 3.70 17.01
N THR A 79 -10.68 3.96 16.94
CA THR A 79 -10.05 4.64 15.81
C THR A 79 -10.04 3.76 14.56
N LEU A 80 -9.73 2.45 14.69
CA LEU A 80 -9.83 1.51 13.57
C LEU A 80 -11.25 1.52 12.97
N TYR A 81 -12.30 1.43 13.78
CA TYR A 81 -13.69 1.46 13.31
C TYR A 81 -14.08 2.79 12.68
N LYS A 82 -13.58 3.93 13.20
CA LYS A 82 -13.73 5.25 12.58
C LYS A 82 -13.24 5.22 11.12
N TYR A 83 -12.03 4.70 10.90
CA TYR A 83 -11.46 4.63 9.55
C TYR A 83 -12.10 3.56 8.67
N TYR A 84 -12.48 2.41 9.20
CA TYR A 84 -13.21 1.40 8.43
C TYR A 84 -14.53 1.96 7.88
N ARG A 85 -15.25 2.81 8.67
CA ARG A 85 -16.41 3.56 8.17
C ARG A 85 -16.02 4.60 7.14
N ALA A 86 -14.93 5.35 7.38
CA ALA A 86 -14.47 6.36 6.45
C ALA A 86 -14.09 5.77 5.09
N PHE A 87 -13.43 4.62 5.06
CA PHE A 87 -13.10 3.85 3.85
C PHE A 87 -14.32 3.13 3.23
N GLY A 88 -15.50 3.22 3.83
CA GLY A 88 -16.74 2.67 3.28
C GLY A 88 -16.91 1.16 3.45
N LEU A 89 -16.14 0.51 4.34
CA LEU A 89 -16.10 -0.95 4.45
C LEU A 89 -17.36 -1.59 5.06
N PHE A 90 -18.23 -0.80 5.70
CA PHE A 90 -19.50 -1.29 6.28
C PHE A 90 -20.70 -1.21 5.34
N ASN A 91 -20.53 -0.57 4.19
CA ASN A 91 -21.61 -0.32 3.24
C ASN A 91 -21.29 -0.95 1.89
N LYS A 92 -22.34 -1.23 1.11
CA LYS A 92 -22.20 -1.54 -0.31
C LYS A 92 -21.59 -0.34 -1.03
N THR A 93 -20.69 -0.60 -1.98
CA THR A 93 -19.93 0.44 -2.68
C THR A 93 -20.81 1.24 -3.66
N ASN A 94 -21.77 0.56 -4.28
CA ASN A 94 -22.71 1.19 -5.19
C ASN A 94 -24.07 0.47 -5.15
N PRO A 95 -25.19 1.17 -4.96
CA PRO A 95 -26.53 0.53 -4.92
C PRO A 95 -26.92 -0.15 -6.25
N TYR A 96 -26.27 0.20 -7.36
CA TYR A 96 -26.53 -0.40 -8.67
C TYR A 96 -25.67 -1.64 -8.95
N PHE A 97 -24.81 -2.05 -8.04
CA PHE A 97 -24.07 -3.31 -8.15
C PHE A 97 -24.90 -4.45 -7.57
N TYR A 98 -25.68 -5.08 -8.44
CA TYR A 98 -26.49 -6.24 -8.04
C TYR A 98 -25.59 -7.39 -7.61
N GLY A 99 -25.94 -8.03 -6.48
CA GLY A 99 -25.20 -9.16 -5.95
C GLY A 99 -24.01 -8.80 -5.06
N GLU A 100 -23.71 -7.52 -4.82
CA GLU A 100 -22.70 -7.15 -3.83
C GLU A 100 -23.16 -7.60 -2.44
N SER A 101 -22.34 -8.46 -1.80
CA SER A 101 -22.59 -8.96 -0.45
C SER A 101 -22.29 -7.88 0.59
N ASN A 102 -22.84 -8.04 1.80
CA ASN A 102 -22.44 -7.23 2.94
C ASN A 102 -21.09 -7.72 3.49
N SER A 103 -20.30 -6.78 4.01
CA SER A 103 -19.16 -7.11 4.87
C SER A 103 -19.63 -7.70 6.21
N VAL A 104 -18.76 -8.49 6.84
CA VAL A 104 -19.01 -9.04 8.17
C VAL A 104 -17.88 -8.61 9.09
N PHE A 105 -18.21 -7.82 10.10
CA PHE A 105 -17.31 -7.37 11.15
C PHE A 105 -17.86 -7.75 12.53
N PHE A 106 -16.98 -7.82 13.52
CA PHE A 106 -17.43 -7.89 14.92
C PHE A 106 -18.20 -6.61 15.27
N PRO A 107 -19.21 -6.67 16.15
CA PRO A 107 -19.84 -5.46 16.70
C PRO A 107 -18.79 -4.64 17.49
N GLU A 108 -18.75 -3.31 17.26
CA GLU A 108 -17.73 -2.43 17.85
C GLU A 108 -17.69 -2.48 19.37
N ASN A 109 -18.84 -2.65 20.03
CA ASN A 109 -18.97 -2.76 21.48
C ASN A 109 -18.46 -4.09 22.06
N ASN A 110 -18.17 -5.10 21.22
CA ASN A 110 -17.69 -6.42 21.61
C ASN A 110 -16.23 -6.68 21.18
N ILE A 111 -15.51 -5.64 20.75
CA ILE A 111 -14.13 -5.76 20.31
C ILE A 111 -13.21 -5.91 21.52
N ASN A 112 -12.46 -7.01 21.54
CA ASN A 112 -11.39 -7.28 22.48
C ASN A 112 -10.00 -7.11 21.81
N GLU A 113 -8.94 -7.27 22.61
CA GLU A 113 -7.55 -7.15 22.13
C GLU A 113 -7.24 -8.11 20.97
N PHE A 114 -7.74 -9.34 21.04
CA PHE A 114 -7.54 -10.35 20.00
C PHE A 114 -8.19 -9.94 18.67
N ASN A 115 -9.39 -9.35 18.72
CA ASN A 115 -10.04 -8.82 17.52
C ASN A 115 -9.25 -7.65 16.93
N VAL A 116 -8.80 -6.69 17.75
CA VAL A 116 -7.97 -5.57 17.29
C VAL A 116 -6.71 -6.09 16.59
N ALA A 117 -6.02 -7.05 17.21
CA ALA A 117 -4.80 -7.63 16.66
C ALA A 117 -5.04 -8.28 15.30
N THR A 118 -6.05 -9.18 15.19
CA THR A 118 -6.33 -9.89 13.92
C THR A 118 -6.84 -8.96 12.84
N MET A 119 -7.70 -8.01 13.18
CA MET A 119 -8.23 -7.04 12.22
C MET A 119 -7.16 -6.09 11.70
N SER A 120 -6.12 -5.78 12.49
CA SER A 120 -5.02 -4.89 12.08
C SER A 120 -4.20 -5.43 10.88
N PHE A 121 -4.21 -6.74 10.67
CA PHE A 121 -3.54 -7.36 9.52
C PHE A 121 -4.50 -8.10 8.58
N GLY A 122 -5.83 -7.86 8.70
CA GLY A 122 -6.83 -8.25 7.71
C GLY A 122 -7.43 -9.63 7.90
N GLN A 123 -7.49 -10.16 9.13
CA GLN A 123 -8.11 -11.45 9.43
C GLN A 123 -9.32 -11.32 10.37
N ARG A 124 -10.17 -12.36 10.38
CA ARG A 124 -11.38 -12.54 11.20
C ARG A 124 -12.49 -11.53 10.94
N PHE A 125 -12.54 -10.98 9.76
CA PHE A 125 -13.67 -10.24 9.19
C PHE A 125 -13.69 -10.44 7.68
N THR A 126 -14.81 -10.20 7.05
CA THR A 126 -14.93 -10.34 5.60
C THR A 126 -15.40 -9.05 4.93
N ILE A 127 -14.81 -8.77 3.78
CA ILE A 127 -15.20 -7.71 2.87
C ILE A 127 -15.28 -8.25 1.44
N THR A 128 -15.94 -7.50 0.57
CA THR A 128 -15.95 -7.84 -0.86
C THR A 128 -14.68 -7.34 -1.56
N PRO A 129 -14.25 -7.97 -2.66
CA PRO A 129 -13.14 -7.46 -3.46
C PRO A 129 -13.36 -6.01 -3.92
N ILE A 130 -14.60 -5.65 -4.27
CA ILE A 130 -14.92 -4.29 -4.70
C ILE A 130 -14.80 -3.27 -3.55
N GLN A 131 -15.13 -3.66 -2.31
CA GLN A 131 -14.89 -2.80 -1.15
C GLN A 131 -13.40 -2.58 -0.92
N LEU A 132 -12.58 -3.62 -0.99
CA LEU A 132 -11.13 -3.49 -0.81
C LEU A 132 -10.50 -2.60 -1.88
N ILE A 133 -10.76 -2.88 -3.17
CA ILE A 133 -10.16 -2.09 -4.25
C ILE A 133 -10.63 -0.64 -4.20
N THR A 134 -11.90 -0.37 -3.86
CA THR A 134 -12.44 0.99 -3.71
C THR A 134 -11.74 1.73 -2.56
N ALA A 135 -11.56 1.07 -1.42
CA ALA A 135 -10.85 1.66 -0.27
C ALA A 135 -9.38 1.98 -0.61
N VAL A 136 -8.67 1.05 -1.26
CA VAL A 136 -7.26 1.27 -1.65
C VAL A 136 -7.14 2.29 -2.79
N SER A 137 -8.11 2.34 -3.71
CA SER A 137 -8.14 3.37 -4.75
C SER A 137 -8.21 4.80 -4.19
N SER A 138 -8.76 5.00 -2.99
CA SER A 138 -8.73 6.32 -2.35
C SER A 138 -7.30 6.77 -2.01
N ILE A 139 -6.40 5.84 -1.67
CA ILE A 139 -4.98 6.15 -1.44
C ILE A 139 -4.32 6.59 -2.76
N ALA A 140 -4.58 5.89 -3.86
CA ALA A 140 -4.11 6.25 -5.20
C ALA A 140 -4.71 7.58 -5.71
N ASN A 141 -5.82 8.02 -5.13
CA ASN A 141 -6.57 9.22 -5.47
C ASN A 141 -6.45 10.30 -4.37
N GLU A 142 -5.24 10.55 -3.90
CA GLU A 142 -4.91 11.62 -2.95
C GLU A 142 -5.73 11.58 -1.63
N GLY A 143 -6.18 10.38 -1.24
CA GLY A 143 -7.01 10.14 -0.06
C GLY A 143 -8.51 10.33 -0.25
N VAL A 144 -8.99 10.63 -1.46
CA VAL A 144 -10.40 10.85 -1.79
C VAL A 144 -11.08 9.56 -2.20
N LEU A 145 -12.11 9.14 -1.46
CA LEU A 145 -12.94 7.99 -1.77
C LEU A 145 -13.97 8.35 -2.84
N MET A 146 -13.97 7.61 -3.94
CA MET A 146 -14.93 7.74 -5.03
C MET A 146 -15.95 6.59 -5.01
N GLN A 147 -17.17 6.86 -5.48
CA GLN A 147 -18.13 5.81 -5.74
C GLN A 147 -17.73 5.06 -7.01
N PRO A 148 -17.49 3.73 -6.96
CA PRO A 148 -17.19 2.97 -8.17
C PRO A 148 -18.37 2.97 -9.13
N ARG A 149 -18.10 3.07 -10.43
CA ARG A 149 -19.09 3.05 -11.50
C ARG A 149 -18.60 2.23 -12.67
N ILE A 150 -19.50 1.53 -13.36
CA ILE A 150 -19.22 0.76 -14.59
C ILE A 150 -19.95 1.34 -15.79
N VAL A 151 -20.93 2.21 -15.57
CA VAL A 151 -21.68 2.88 -16.63
C VAL A 151 -21.12 4.28 -16.80
N LYS A 152 -20.63 4.60 -17.99
CA LYS A 152 -20.13 5.94 -18.37
C LYS A 152 -21.29 6.79 -18.92
N GLU A 153 -22.09 6.22 -19.79
CA GLU A 153 -23.20 6.91 -20.43
C GLU A 153 -24.34 5.94 -20.76
N ILE A 154 -25.54 6.46 -20.84
CA ILE A 154 -26.76 5.76 -21.28
C ILE A 154 -27.28 6.50 -22.51
N LYS A 155 -27.34 5.81 -23.66
CA LYS A 155 -27.89 6.34 -24.89
C LYS A 155 -29.30 5.78 -25.11
N ASN A 156 -30.28 6.64 -25.21
CA ASN A 156 -31.63 6.28 -25.65
C ASN A 156 -31.65 6.18 -27.17
N THR A 157 -31.96 5.01 -27.70
CA THR A 157 -31.94 4.74 -29.15
C THR A 157 -33.10 5.40 -29.90
N ASP A 158 -34.23 5.67 -29.25
CA ASP A 158 -35.43 6.24 -29.87
C ASP A 158 -35.30 7.77 -30.01
N THR A 159 -34.72 8.41 -28.98
CA THR A 159 -34.59 9.89 -28.92
C THR A 159 -33.22 10.38 -29.26
N ASN A 160 -32.21 9.48 -29.41
CA ASN A 160 -30.76 9.79 -29.50
C ASN A 160 -30.23 10.65 -28.35
N SER A 161 -30.97 10.79 -27.24
CA SER A 161 -30.50 11.49 -26.06
C SER A 161 -29.42 10.65 -25.36
N VAL A 162 -28.38 11.35 -24.83
CA VAL A 162 -27.28 10.74 -24.07
C VAL A 162 -27.30 11.32 -22.65
N THR A 163 -27.36 10.43 -21.67
CA THR A 163 -27.21 10.78 -20.26
C THR A 163 -25.84 10.29 -19.77
N THR A 164 -24.97 11.21 -19.41
CA THR A 164 -23.65 10.90 -18.82
C THR A 164 -23.79 10.62 -17.32
N VAL A 165 -23.12 9.56 -16.85
CA VAL A 165 -22.99 9.26 -15.43
C VAL A 165 -21.67 9.87 -14.93
N GLU A 166 -21.77 10.98 -14.20
CA GLU A 166 -20.59 11.69 -13.69
C GLU A 166 -19.88 10.91 -12.56
N PRO A 167 -18.54 11.05 -12.40
CA PRO A 167 -17.82 10.58 -11.23
C PRO A 167 -18.39 11.20 -9.95
N LYS A 168 -18.55 10.41 -8.91
CA LYS A 168 -19.08 10.86 -7.63
C LYS A 168 -18.05 10.70 -6.52
N GLU A 169 -17.58 11.83 -6.01
CA GLU A 169 -16.79 11.87 -4.79
C GLU A 169 -17.68 11.57 -3.57
N ILE A 170 -17.19 10.76 -2.67
CA ILE A 170 -17.88 10.40 -1.43
C ILE A 170 -17.33 11.22 -0.26
N ARG A 171 -16.01 11.19 -0.04
CA ARG A 171 -15.34 11.96 1.02
C ARG A 171 -13.83 11.89 0.93
N GLN A 172 -13.14 12.83 1.56
CA GLN A 172 -11.73 12.69 1.95
C GLN A 172 -11.65 11.70 3.12
N VAL A 173 -10.85 10.63 3.00
CA VAL A 173 -10.68 9.60 4.02
C VAL A 173 -9.41 9.84 4.84
N VAL A 174 -8.32 10.15 4.14
CA VAL A 174 -7.02 10.54 4.70
C VAL A 174 -6.51 11.75 3.93
N SER A 175 -5.59 12.50 4.52
CA SER A 175 -4.96 13.63 3.86
C SER A 175 -4.17 13.19 2.63
N LYS A 176 -3.98 14.11 1.67
CA LYS A 176 -3.09 13.87 0.52
C LYS A 176 -1.67 13.51 0.99
N GLU A 177 -1.18 14.16 2.04
CA GLU A 177 0.15 13.88 2.60
C GLU A 177 0.27 12.41 3.07
N THR A 178 -0.74 11.90 3.77
CA THR A 178 -0.78 10.49 4.18
C THR A 178 -0.86 9.56 2.98
N ALA A 179 -1.67 9.90 1.98
CA ALA A 179 -1.80 9.13 0.75
C ALA A 179 -0.47 9.05 -0.02
N ASP A 180 0.21 10.17 -0.21
CA ASP A 180 1.51 10.26 -0.90
C ASP A 180 2.59 9.44 -0.17
N LYS A 181 2.68 9.55 1.17
CA LYS A 181 3.59 8.72 1.99
C LYS A 181 3.32 7.24 1.82
N LEU A 182 2.05 6.86 1.78
CA LEU A 182 1.67 5.46 1.65
C LEU A 182 1.94 4.93 0.23
N MET A 183 1.73 5.75 -0.81
CA MET A 183 2.10 5.40 -2.19
C MET A 183 3.60 5.13 -2.33
N ASP A 184 4.46 5.97 -1.74
CA ASP A 184 5.92 5.76 -1.70
C ASP A 184 6.29 4.46 -0.96
N MET A 185 5.63 4.17 0.17
CA MET A 185 5.85 2.91 0.89
C MET A 185 5.38 1.68 0.09
N LEU A 186 4.27 1.78 -0.64
CA LEU A 186 3.77 0.70 -1.49
C LEU A 186 4.70 0.45 -2.70
N GLU A 187 5.31 1.48 -3.25
CA GLU A 187 6.38 1.33 -4.25
C GLU A 187 7.57 0.57 -3.65
N TYR A 188 7.99 0.93 -2.44
CA TYR A 188 9.06 0.23 -1.74
C TYR A 188 8.74 -1.27 -1.49
N VAL A 189 7.47 -1.62 -1.20
CA VAL A 189 7.03 -3.03 -1.10
C VAL A 189 7.31 -3.81 -2.39
N VAL A 190 7.09 -3.19 -3.55
CA VAL A 190 7.33 -3.83 -4.86
C VAL A 190 8.81 -3.78 -5.24
N ALA A 191 9.50 -2.70 -4.91
CA ALA A 191 10.91 -2.54 -5.22
C ALA A 191 11.82 -3.43 -4.36
N GLU A 192 11.58 -3.52 -3.04
CA GLU A 192 12.52 -4.15 -2.11
C GLU A 192 11.86 -5.23 -1.22
N GLY A 193 10.52 -5.27 -1.19
CA GLY A 193 9.77 -6.11 -0.27
C GLY A 193 9.20 -7.39 -0.90
N THR A 194 8.12 -7.84 -0.27
CA THR A 194 7.38 -9.06 -0.67
C THR A 194 6.64 -8.92 -2.00
N GLY A 195 6.53 -7.71 -2.55
CA GLY A 195 5.77 -7.40 -3.78
C GLY A 195 6.55 -7.55 -5.09
N LYS A 196 7.81 -7.96 -5.07
CA LYS A 196 8.74 -7.94 -6.23
C LYS A 196 8.24 -8.61 -7.51
N TYR A 197 7.35 -9.58 -7.39
CA TYR A 197 6.79 -10.29 -8.56
C TYR A 197 5.73 -9.47 -9.33
N ALA A 198 5.31 -8.32 -8.79
CA ALA A 198 4.42 -7.38 -9.49
C ALA A 198 5.16 -6.23 -10.20
N ARG A 199 6.50 -6.26 -10.26
CA ARG A 199 7.29 -5.25 -11.00
C ARG A 199 6.93 -5.25 -12.47
N VAL A 200 6.86 -4.06 -13.05
CA VAL A 200 6.68 -3.84 -14.49
C VAL A 200 7.86 -3.01 -14.99
N GLN A 201 8.55 -3.52 -16.02
CA GLN A 201 9.69 -2.81 -16.57
C GLN A 201 9.29 -1.45 -17.14
N GLY A 202 9.98 -0.41 -16.72
CA GLY A 202 9.74 0.96 -17.20
C GLY A 202 8.59 1.70 -16.49
N TYR A 203 7.98 1.11 -15.46
CA TYR A 203 6.92 1.76 -14.68
C TYR A 203 7.16 1.65 -13.18
N SER A 204 6.79 2.70 -12.44
CA SER A 204 6.72 2.64 -11.00
C SER A 204 5.42 1.94 -10.57
N VAL A 205 5.56 0.85 -9.82
CA VAL A 205 4.43 0.04 -9.34
C VAL A 205 4.50 -0.05 -7.83
N GLY A 206 3.43 0.35 -7.18
CA GLY A 206 3.19 0.11 -5.75
C GLY A 206 2.28 -1.09 -5.57
N GLY A 207 2.31 -1.73 -4.40
CA GLY A 207 1.37 -2.81 -4.15
C GLY A 207 1.57 -3.55 -2.85
N LYS A 208 0.67 -4.51 -2.60
CA LYS A 208 0.70 -5.33 -1.41
C LYS A 208 0.18 -6.74 -1.67
N THR A 209 0.91 -7.73 -1.18
CA THR A 209 0.52 -9.14 -1.17
C THR A 209 -0.49 -9.43 -0.07
N GLY A 210 -1.38 -10.38 -0.30
CA GLY A 210 -2.23 -10.99 0.70
C GLY A 210 -2.23 -12.51 0.56
N THR A 211 -2.25 -13.19 1.69
CA THR A 211 -2.48 -14.63 1.79
C THR A 211 -3.30 -14.82 3.06
N SER A 212 -4.54 -15.25 2.92
CA SER A 212 -5.42 -15.54 4.05
C SER A 212 -5.71 -17.01 4.14
N GLU A 213 -5.79 -17.50 5.37
CA GLU A 213 -6.19 -18.86 5.68
C GLU A 213 -7.71 -19.00 5.54
N PRO A 214 -8.24 -20.23 5.34
CA PRO A 214 -9.68 -20.43 5.30
C PRO A 214 -10.32 -20.10 6.66
N LEU A 215 -11.48 -19.43 6.61
CA LEU A 215 -12.25 -19.02 7.81
C LEU A 215 -12.63 -20.19 8.72
N SER A 216 -12.95 -21.32 8.12
CA SER A 216 -13.34 -22.53 8.85
C SER A 216 -12.17 -23.28 9.48
N GLY A 217 -10.94 -22.92 9.13
CA GLY A 217 -9.74 -23.73 9.43
C GLY A 217 -9.73 -25.07 8.69
N SER A 218 -10.64 -25.31 7.75
CA SER A 218 -10.69 -26.52 6.92
C SER A 218 -9.70 -26.41 5.78
N GLU A 219 -8.78 -27.34 5.65
CA GLU A 219 -7.83 -27.42 4.53
C GLU A 219 -8.52 -27.55 3.17
N ASP A 220 -9.76 -28.07 3.13
CA ASP A 220 -10.55 -28.23 1.92
C ASP A 220 -10.98 -26.88 1.29
N GLU A 221 -11.17 -25.83 2.09
CA GLU A 221 -11.49 -24.49 1.57
C GLU A 221 -10.27 -23.79 0.94
N GLY A 222 -9.06 -24.19 1.31
CA GLY A 222 -7.80 -23.67 0.79
C GLY A 222 -7.55 -22.19 1.10
N TYR A 223 -6.35 -21.74 0.75
CA TYR A 223 -5.93 -20.34 0.93
C TYR A 223 -6.58 -19.41 -0.10
N VAL A 224 -6.71 -18.12 0.29
CA VAL A 224 -7.00 -17.04 -0.66
C VAL A 224 -5.73 -16.24 -0.88
N ALA A 225 -5.15 -16.35 -2.08
CA ALA A 225 -3.99 -15.62 -2.50
C ALA A 225 -4.39 -14.35 -3.22
N SER A 226 -3.89 -13.20 -2.80
CA SER A 226 -4.24 -11.92 -3.42
C SER A 226 -3.03 -11.00 -3.59
N PHE A 227 -3.17 -10.07 -4.54
CA PHE A 227 -2.26 -8.96 -4.72
C PHE A 227 -3.04 -7.73 -5.17
N ILE A 228 -2.82 -6.59 -4.51
CA ILE A 228 -3.30 -5.31 -4.99
C ILE A 228 -2.12 -4.48 -5.48
N GLY A 229 -2.20 -4.00 -6.73
CA GLY A 229 -1.19 -3.19 -7.40
C GLY A 229 -1.75 -1.85 -7.81
N LEU A 230 -0.92 -0.82 -7.78
CA LEU A 230 -1.24 0.56 -8.15
C LEU A 230 -0.13 1.07 -9.08
N ALA A 231 -0.49 1.73 -10.17
CA ALA A 231 0.48 2.27 -11.13
C ALA A 231 -0.06 3.46 -11.94
N PRO A 232 0.80 4.43 -12.32
CA PRO A 232 2.09 4.70 -11.68
C PRO A 232 1.94 5.07 -10.20
N THR A 233 3.03 5.06 -9.41
CA THR A 233 2.96 5.47 -7.99
C THR A 233 2.84 6.98 -7.80
N VAL A 234 3.22 7.73 -8.82
CA VAL A 234 2.98 9.19 -8.90
C VAL A 234 1.88 9.41 -9.93
N ASN A 235 0.84 10.15 -9.56
CA ASN A 235 -0.36 10.37 -10.38
C ASN A 235 -0.99 9.05 -10.83
N ALA A 236 -1.32 8.20 -9.88
CA ALA A 236 -1.83 6.85 -10.13
C ALA A 236 -3.06 6.86 -11.06
N GLN A 237 -3.06 5.97 -12.03
CA GLN A 237 -4.13 5.86 -13.04
C GLN A 237 -4.85 4.52 -12.97
N VAL A 238 -4.20 3.49 -12.42
CA VAL A 238 -4.70 2.13 -12.41
C VAL A 238 -4.51 1.50 -11.05
N VAL A 239 -5.55 0.87 -10.54
CA VAL A 239 -5.49 -0.04 -9.39
C VAL A 239 -6.00 -1.39 -9.83
N VAL A 240 -5.24 -2.45 -9.55
CA VAL A 240 -5.55 -3.84 -9.92
C VAL A 240 -5.60 -4.69 -8.67
N LEU A 241 -6.67 -5.42 -8.44
CA LEU A 241 -6.77 -6.45 -7.42
C LEU A 241 -6.95 -7.81 -8.09
N VAL A 242 -6.01 -8.72 -7.86
CA VAL A 242 -6.13 -10.13 -8.24
C VAL A 242 -6.36 -10.96 -6.98
N THR A 243 -7.39 -11.78 -7.00
CA THR A 243 -7.74 -12.70 -5.92
C THR A 243 -7.91 -14.10 -6.49
N ILE A 244 -7.13 -15.05 -6.00
CA ILE A 244 -7.11 -16.46 -6.43
C ILE A 244 -7.56 -17.31 -5.25
N TYR A 245 -8.71 -17.95 -5.40
CA TYR A 245 -9.29 -18.83 -4.38
C TYR A 245 -8.72 -20.24 -4.54
N ASN A 246 -8.26 -20.83 -3.46
CA ASN A 246 -7.76 -22.19 -3.38
C ASN A 246 -6.78 -22.51 -4.53
N PRO A 247 -5.66 -21.76 -4.66
CA PRO A 247 -4.69 -21.99 -5.72
C PRO A 247 -4.18 -23.42 -5.64
N LYS A 248 -4.12 -24.09 -6.80
CA LYS A 248 -3.58 -25.44 -6.93
C LYS A 248 -2.19 -25.35 -7.57
N GLY A 249 -1.23 -26.03 -7.01
CA GLY A 249 0.16 -26.02 -7.48
C GLY A 249 1.15 -25.90 -6.33
N ASP A 250 2.40 -25.51 -6.64
CA ASP A 250 3.52 -25.53 -5.70
C ASP A 250 3.48 -24.37 -4.68
N SER A 251 2.63 -23.36 -4.89
CA SER A 251 2.53 -22.22 -4.00
C SER A 251 1.10 -21.70 -3.86
N TYR A 252 0.79 -21.25 -2.66
CA TYR A 252 -0.45 -20.55 -2.31
C TYR A 252 -0.20 -19.08 -1.92
N GLN A 253 1.05 -18.61 -2.00
CA GLN A 253 1.40 -17.25 -1.58
C GLN A 253 0.98 -16.22 -2.62
N GLY A 254 0.28 -15.17 -2.18
CA GLY A 254 -0.18 -14.09 -3.07
C GLY A 254 0.94 -13.43 -3.88
N SER A 255 2.16 -13.33 -3.31
CA SER A 255 3.32 -12.83 -4.04
C SER A 255 3.68 -13.66 -5.27
N GLN A 256 3.57 -14.99 -5.17
CA GLN A 256 4.04 -15.93 -6.19
C GLN A 256 2.95 -16.25 -7.22
N VAL A 257 1.68 -16.25 -6.81
CA VAL A 257 0.57 -16.65 -7.71
C VAL A 257 -0.24 -15.47 -8.22
N ALA A 258 -0.47 -14.42 -7.41
CA ALA A 258 -1.23 -13.25 -7.84
C ALA A 258 -0.34 -12.09 -8.33
N GLY A 259 0.85 -11.93 -7.76
CA GLY A 259 1.81 -10.87 -8.16
C GLY A 259 2.17 -10.87 -9.64
N PRO A 260 2.58 -12.02 -10.23
CA PRO A 260 2.87 -12.10 -11.67
C PRO A 260 1.68 -11.74 -12.56
N VAL A 261 0.46 -12.09 -12.14
CA VAL A 261 -0.77 -11.75 -12.90
C VAL A 261 -1.00 -10.24 -12.87
N VAL A 262 -0.79 -9.58 -11.71
CA VAL A 262 -0.85 -8.11 -11.63
C VAL A 262 0.21 -7.46 -12.51
N SER A 263 1.45 -7.99 -12.51
CA SER A 263 2.53 -7.52 -13.38
C SER A 263 2.12 -7.59 -14.85
N GLN A 264 1.58 -8.74 -15.28
CA GLN A 264 1.14 -8.92 -16.67
C GLN A 264 0.00 -7.96 -17.03
N ILE A 265 -1.03 -7.84 -16.19
CA ILE A 265 -2.15 -6.90 -16.42
C ILE A 265 -1.61 -5.48 -16.59
N LEU A 266 -0.78 -5.01 -15.66
CA LEU A 266 -0.25 -3.66 -15.70
C LEU A 266 0.67 -3.45 -16.91
N SER A 267 1.47 -4.43 -17.32
CA SER A 267 2.34 -4.33 -18.48
C SER A 267 1.59 -4.15 -19.81
N GLU A 268 0.34 -4.61 -19.87
CA GLU A 268 -0.55 -4.46 -21.04
C GLU A 268 -1.42 -3.20 -20.93
N VAL A 269 -1.97 -2.93 -19.75
CA VAL A 269 -2.93 -1.83 -19.52
C VAL A 269 -2.27 -0.45 -19.55
N LEU A 270 -1.06 -0.30 -18.98
CA LEU A 270 -0.41 1.00 -18.89
C LEU A 270 -0.09 1.57 -20.28
N PRO A 271 0.55 0.82 -21.21
CA PRO A 271 0.74 1.30 -22.60
C PRO A 271 -0.58 1.50 -23.34
N TYR A 272 -1.56 0.62 -23.15
CA TYR A 272 -2.89 0.75 -23.78
C TYR A 272 -3.59 2.05 -23.39
N LEU A 273 -3.45 2.50 -22.13
CA LEU A 273 -3.98 3.78 -21.67
C LEU A 273 -3.11 5.00 -22.09
N GLY A 274 -2.01 4.78 -22.82
CA GLY A 274 -1.09 5.83 -23.23
C GLY A 274 -0.29 6.42 -22.06
N ILE A 275 -0.13 5.66 -20.97
CA ILE A 275 0.67 6.08 -19.82
C ILE A 275 2.15 5.89 -20.21
N PRO A 276 2.96 6.97 -20.22
CA PRO A 276 4.35 6.86 -20.67
C PRO A 276 5.19 6.07 -19.67
N SER A 277 6.14 5.30 -20.18
CA SER A 277 7.15 4.65 -19.35
C SER A 277 8.12 5.68 -18.75
N ASN A 278 8.80 5.31 -17.67
CA ASN A 278 9.82 6.16 -17.03
C ASN A 278 10.94 6.54 -18.02
N ASN A 279 11.26 5.67 -18.99
CA ASN A 279 12.25 5.96 -20.04
C ASN A 279 11.73 7.00 -21.03
N GLU A 280 10.44 6.96 -21.39
CA GLU A 280 9.81 7.96 -22.27
C GLU A 280 9.67 9.31 -21.59
N ILE A 281 9.34 9.33 -20.27
CA ILE A 281 9.33 10.55 -19.45
C ILE A 281 10.72 11.17 -19.44
N ALA A 282 11.77 10.38 -19.20
CA ALA A 282 13.16 10.84 -19.21
C ALA A 282 13.56 11.38 -20.60
N SER A 283 13.13 10.73 -21.67
CA SER A 283 13.44 11.15 -23.06
C SER A 283 12.67 12.40 -23.48
N SER A 284 11.43 12.58 -23.04
CA SER A 284 10.65 13.79 -23.34
C SER A 284 11.13 14.99 -22.54
N SER A 285 11.71 14.77 -21.37
CA SER A 285 12.34 15.82 -20.54
C SER A 285 13.62 16.37 -21.17
N THR A 286 14.27 15.65 -22.09
CA THR A 286 15.48 16.12 -22.80
C THR A 286 15.20 17.16 -23.89
N ASN A 287 13.92 17.36 -24.29
CA ASN A 287 13.53 18.43 -25.23
C ASN A 287 13.16 19.77 -24.55
N SER A 288 13.13 19.82 -23.24
CA SER A 288 13.09 21.06 -22.48
C SER A 288 14.55 21.46 -22.21
N THR A 289 14.95 22.68 -22.53
CA THR A 289 16.27 23.27 -22.27
C THR A 289 16.57 23.29 -20.76
N TYR A 290 16.77 22.12 -20.16
CA TYR A 290 17.39 22.05 -18.85
C TYR A 290 18.91 22.19 -19.05
N THR A 291 19.48 23.26 -18.55
CA THR A 291 20.90 23.32 -18.26
C THR A 291 21.22 22.19 -17.30
N THR A 292 21.91 21.16 -17.78
CA THR A 292 22.45 20.10 -16.92
C THR A 292 23.43 20.74 -15.92
N THR A 293 22.97 20.96 -14.70
CA THR A 293 23.83 21.43 -13.63
C THR A 293 24.51 20.19 -13.03
N THR A 294 25.83 20.12 -13.14
CA THR A 294 26.62 19.03 -12.55
C THR A 294 26.43 19.08 -11.01
N LEU A 295 26.05 17.96 -10.43
CA LEU A 295 25.88 17.85 -8.97
C LEU A 295 27.25 18.09 -8.31
N PRO A 296 27.38 19.07 -7.38
CA PRO A 296 28.64 19.33 -6.69
C PRO A 296 29.04 18.14 -5.82
N ASP A 297 30.34 17.86 -5.76
CA ASP A 297 30.88 16.89 -4.79
C ASP A 297 30.84 17.49 -3.37
N VAL A 298 30.04 16.87 -2.54
CA VAL A 298 29.87 17.22 -1.13
C VAL A 298 30.53 16.21 -0.17
N THR A 299 31.34 15.32 -0.70
CA THR A 299 32.05 14.29 0.08
C THR A 299 32.92 14.92 1.15
N GLY A 300 32.81 14.48 2.41
CA GLY A 300 33.59 14.97 3.55
C GLY A 300 33.14 16.34 4.08
N LYS A 301 32.04 16.92 3.60
CA LYS A 301 31.47 18.16 4.15
C LYS A 301 30.49 17.85 5.29
N THR A 302 30.27 18.84 6.16
CA THR A 302 29.17 18.76 7.12
C THR A 302 27.82 18.90 6.42
N ILE A 303 26.72 18.48 7.07
CA ILE A 303 25.34 18.59 6.51
C ILE A 303 25.04 20.07 6.19
N ALA A 304 25.47 21.01 7.01
CA ALA A 304 25.23 22.44 6.79
C ALA A 304 25.96 22.94 5.55
N GLU A 305 27.26 22.60 5.41
CA GLU A 305 28.06 22.93 4.24
C GLU A 305 27.56 22.29 2.97
N ALA A 306 27.19 21.00 3.03
CA ALA A 306 26.62 20.27 1.89
C ALA A 306 25.32 20.92 1.40
N ARG A 307 24.42 21.30 2.31
CA ARG A 307 23.18 22.01 1.97
C ARG A 307 23.44 23.37 1.32
N GLN A 308 24.42 24.12 1.82
CA GLN A 308 24.74 25.41 1.25
C GLN A 308 25.33 25.26 -0.17
N ILE A 309 26.29 24.34 -0.35
CA ILE A 309 26.91 24.06 -1.67
C ILE A 309 25.82 23.62 -2.68
N LEU A 310 24.90 22.76 -2.28
CA LEU A 310 23.80 22.30 -3.14
C LEU A 310 22.84 23.43 -3.48
N LYS A 311 22.50 24.29 -2.50
CA LYS A 311 21.66 25.46 -2.71
C LYS A 311 22.29 26.47 -3.66
N ASP A 312 23.57 26.75 -3.51
CA ASP A 312 24.31 27.68 -4.36
C ASP A 312 24.45 27.15 -5.79
N ALA A 313 24.43 25.83 -5.97
CA ALA A 313 24.38 25.16 -7.27
C ALA A 313 22.96 25.01 -7.87
N GLY A 314 21.94 25.61 -7.24
CA GLY A 314 20.57 25.64 -7.73
C GLY A 314 19.66 24.48 -7.27
N PHE A 315 20.13 23.64 -6.35
CA PHE A 315 19.35 22.52 -5.80
C PHE A 315 18.62 22.95 -4.51
N SER A 316 17.42 23.47 -4.60
CA SER A 316 16.69 24.09 -3.47
C SER A 316 15.97 23.14 -2.52
N ASN A 317 15.71 21.88 -2.89
CA ASN A 317 14.91 20.91 -2.11
C ASN A 317 15.49 19.50 -2.06
N VAL A 318 16.79 19.37 -1.87
CA VAL A 318 17.46 18.07 -1.80
C VAL A 318 17.46 17.57 -0.34
N PRO A 319 16.79 16.46 0.00
CA PRO A 319 16.91 15.86 1.32
C PRO A 319 18.31 15.30 1.51
N VAL A 320 19.07 15.88 2.42
CA VAL A 320 20.40 15.40 2.78
C VAL A 320 20.27 14.44 3.97
N VAL A 321 20.56 13.17 3.73
CA VAL A 321 20.54 12.12 4.75
C VAL A 321 21.98 11.72 5.06
N SER A 322 22.40 11.79 6.35
CA SER A 322 23.68 11.29 6.78
C SER A 322 23.56 9.85 7.29
N PHE A 323 24.44 8.98 6.84
CA PHE A 323 24.60 7.65 7.43
C PHE A 323 25.89 7.62 8.26
N ASN A 324 25.78 7.39 9.57
CA ASN A 324 26.90 7.02 10.41
C ASN A 324 27.18 5.54 10.23
N MET A 325 28.25 5.21 9.53
CA MET A 325 28.79 3.85 9.55
C MET A 325 29.70 3.72 10.78
N ALA A 326 29.15 3.21 11.88
CA ALA A 326 29.91 2.90 13.08
C ALA A 326 30.88 1.73 12.78
N GLY A 327 32.16 2.07 12.63
CA GLY A 327 33.27 1.14 12.56
C GLY A 327 34.59 1.89 12.47
N PRO A 328 35.67 1.49 13.16
CA PRO A 328 36.92 2.19 13.14
C PRO A 328 37.51 2.17 11.73
N GLY A 329 37.70 3.37 11.14
CA GLY A 329 38.41 3.59 9.88
C GLY A 329 37.53 3.83 8.64
N LYS A 330 36.19 3.98 8.73
CA LYS A 330 35.37 4.29 7.56
C LYS A 330 34.91 5.76 7.56
N LYS A 331 35.17 6.46 6.44
CA LYS A 331 34.70 7.84 6.21
C LYS A 331 33.18 7.84 6.03
N SER A 332 32.50 8.86 6.60
CA SER A 332 31.08 9.10 6.41
C SER A 332 30.78 9.38 4.93
N GLY A 333 29.83 8.61 4.34
CA GLY A 333 29.32 8.83 2.98
C GLY A 333 27.96 9.51 3.03
N PHE A 334 27.68 10.36 2.03
CA PHE A 334 26.38 10.99 1.83
C PHE A 334 25.69 10.31 0.63
N LYS A 335 24.38 10.09 0.74
CA LYS A 335 23.55 9.69 -0.39
C LYS A 335 22.51 10.79 -0.61
N ILE A 336 22.44 11.30 -1.84
CA ILE A 336 21.41 12.23 -2.28
C ILE A 336 20.33 11.36 -2.96
N LYS A 337 19.07 11.52 -2.55
CA LYS A 337 17.90 10.91 -3.22
C LYS A 337 17.26 11.91 -4.15
#